data_01250df043a9a0fae5207d14a85f0938
#
_entry.id   01250df043a9a0fae5207d14a85f0938
#
_cell.length_a   1.000
_cell.length_b   1.000
_cell.length_c   1.000
_cell.angle_alpha   90.00
_cell.angle_beta   90.00
_cell.angle_gamma   90.00
#
_symmetry.space_group_name_H-M   'P 1'
#
loop_
_entity.id
_entity.type
_entity.pdbx_description
1 polymer ?
#
loop_
_entity_poly.entity_id
_entity_poly.type
_entity_poly.pdbx_seq_one_letter_code
_entity_poly.pdbx_strand_id
1 'polypeptide(L)' 'MHYKEREGERMVEVTKINGVKVLVNPDLIELVEETPDTVISFTTGRKIIVKESRQEIKSLVKSYRKDIFAL' A
#
# COMPACT_ATOMS: atom_id res chain seq x y z
N MET A 1 -20.48 -20.96 6.97
CA MET A 1 -19.05 -21.01 6.71
C MET A 1 -18.47 -19.61 6.68
N HIS A 2 -17.38 -19.46 7.29
CA HIS A 2 -16.81 -18.14 7.21
C HIS A 2 -15.66 -18.14 6.21
N TYR A 3 -15.52 -17.06 5.55
CA TYR A 3 -14.48 -16.87 4.58
C TYR A 3 -13.22 -16.43 5.30
N LYS A 4 -12.14 -17.15 5.05
CA LYS A 4 -10.88 -16.75 5.62
C LYS A 4 -10.10 -16.00 4.56
N GLU A 5 -9.93 -14.74 4.79
CA GLU A 5 -9.24 -13.89 3.86
C GLU A 5 -7.76 -14.23 3.82
N ARG A 6 -7.23 -14.38 2.63
CA ARG A 6 -5.81 -14.65 2.47
C ARG A 6 -5.03 -13.38 2.70
N GLU A 7 -3.87 -13.54 3.28
CA GLU A 7 -3.05 -12.41 3.65
C GLU A 7 -2.73 -11.52 2.45
N GLY A 8 -2.44 -12.14 1.30
CA GLY A 8 -2.13 -11.38 0.10
C GLY A 8 -3.28 -10.52 -0.40
N GLU A 9 -4.52 -10.88 -0.05
CA GLU A 9 -5.68 -10.11 -0.46
C GLU A 9 -5.88 -8.86 0.37
N ARG A 10 -5.13 -8.74 1.45
CA ARG A 10 -5.20 -7.57 2.33
C ARG A 10 -4.08 -6.59 2.08
N MET A 11 -3.31 -6.81 1.04
CA MET A 11 -2.13 -6.01 0.79
C MET A 11 -2.19 -5.41 -0.59
N VAL A 12 -1.47 -4.31 -0.74
CA VAL A 12 -1.31 -3.68 -2.04
C VAL A 12 0.13 -3.84 -2.47
N GLU A 13 0.32 -3.94 -3.78
CA GLU A 13 1.66 -4.14 -4.34
C GLU A 13 2.24 -2.82 -4.77
N VAL A 14 3.46 -2.54 -4.33
CA VAL A 14 4.18 -1.36 -4.73
C VAL A 14 5.57 -1.77 -5.18
N THR A 15 6.23 -0.90 -5.94
CA THR A 15 7.56 -1.15 -6.49
C THR A 15 8.56 -0.27 -5.77
N LYS A 16 9.50 -0.88 -5.08
CA LYS A 16 10.56 -0.12 -4.43
C LYS A 16 11.43 0.55 -5.49
N ILE A 17 12.15 1.57 -5.07
CA ILE A 17 12.96 2.36 -6.00
C ILE A 17 13.99 1.50 -6.71
N ASN A 18 14.41 0.40 -6.10
CA ASN A 18 15.38 -0.52 -6.71
C ASN A 18 14.71 -1.51 -7.67
N GLY A 19 13.40 -1.39 -7.91
CA GLY A 19 12.68 -2.24 -8.84
C GLY A 19 12.05 -3.47 -8.23
N VAL A 20 12.30 -3.73 -6.96
CA VAL A 20 11.74 -4.91 -6.29
C VAL A 20 10.29 -4.63 -5.89
N LYS A 21 9.40 -5.53 -6.25
CA LYS A 21 8.00 -5.41 -5.89
C LYS A 21 7.77 -6.02 -4.52
N VAL A 22 6.99 -5.32 -3.70
CA VAL A 22 6.69 -5.77 -2.35
C VAL A 22 5.21 -5.54 -2.08
N LEU A 23 4.68 -6.36 -1.19
CA LEU A 23 3.31 -6.19 -0.72
C LEU A 23 3.36 -5.45 0.61
N VAL A 24 2.51 -4.45 0.73
CA VAL A 24 2.45 -3.66 1.97
C VAL A 24 1.02 -3.67 2.49
N ASN A 25 0.92 -3.62 3.81
CA ASN A 25 -0.39 -3.54 4.46
C ASN A 25 -0.83 -2.08 4.49
N PRO A 26 -1.87 -1.72 3.71
CA PRO A 26 -2.28 -0.32 3.64
C PRO A 26 -2.79 0.21 4.97
N ASP A 27 -3.25 -0.65 5.87
CA ASP A 27 -3.74 -0.21 7.16
C ASP A 27 -2.62 0.32 8.06
N LEU A 28 -1.37 0.00 7.73
CA LEU A 28 -0.23 0.47 8.50
C LEU A 28 0.42 1.70 7.90
N ILE A 29 -0.12 2.20 6.79
CA ILE A 29 0.42 3.41 6.16
C ILE A 29 -0.05 4.62 6.96
N GLU A 30 0.92 5.41 7.40
CA GLU A 30 0.60 6.63 8.11
C GLU A 30 0.47 7.79 7.14
N LEU A 31 1.46 7.95 6.26
CA LEU A 31 1.38 9.02 5.27
C LEU A 31 2.24 8.67 4.06
N VAL A 32 1.94 9.35 2.97
CA VAL A 32 2.68 9.19 1.72
C VAL A 32 3.05 10.59 1.24
N GLU A 33 4.33 10.79 0.99
CA GLU A 33 4.85 12.06 0.51
C GLU A 33 5.54 11.85 -0.82
N GLU A 34 5.56 12.89 -1.64
CA GLU A 34 6.23 12.81 -2.94
C GLU A 34 6.99 14.10 -3.17
N THR A 35 8.28 14.15 -2.73
CA THR A 35 9.11 15.34 -2.84
C THR A 35 10.57 14.95 -2.63
N PRO A 36 11.34 14.60 -3.64
CA PRO A 36 10.93 14.36 -5.03
C PRO A 36 10.40 12.94 -5.25
N ASP A 37 10.84 11.98 -4.45
CA ASP A 37 10.42 10.59 -4.59
C ASP A 37 9.25 10.30 -3.68
N THR A 38 8.48 9.27 -4.05
CA THR A 38 7.36 8.85 -3.23
C THR A 38 7.88 8.04 -2.05
N VAL A 39 7.61 8.52 -0.85
CA VAL A 39 8.02 7.86 0.39
C VAL A 39 6.76 7.46 1.14
N ILE A 40 6.65 6.17 1.46
CA ILE A 40 5.57 5.65 2.28
C ILE A 40 6.09 5.47 3.69
N SER A 41 5.44 6.12 4.64
CA SER A 41 5.78 6.01 6.06
C SER A 41 4.72 5.16 6.74
N PHE A 42 5.17 4.19 7.53
CA PHE A 42 4.27 3.29 8.22
C PHE A 42 4.21 3.63 9.70
N THR A 43 3.10 3.27 10.32
CA THR A 43 2.91 3.53 11.75
C THR A 43 3.93 2.80 12.60
N THR A 44 4.59 1.78 12.06
CA THR A 44 5.64 1.05 12.73
C THR A 44 6.96 1.81 12.77
N GLY A 45 7.05 2.94 12.04
CA GLY A 45 8.28 3.71 11.93
C GLY A 45 9.08 3.37 10.68
N ARG A 46 8.69 2.35 9.95
CA ARG A 46 9.38 1.97 8.72
C ARG A 46 9.03 2.94 7.60
N LYS A 47 9.98 3.17 6.70
CA LYS A 47 9.77 3.98 5.51
C LYS A 47 10.32 3.25 4.30
N ILE A 48 9.63 3.38 3.17
CA ILE A 48 10.14 2.84 1.92
C ILE A 48 9.94 3.87 0.82
N ILE A 49 10.86 3.86 -0.14
CA ILE A 49 10.80 4.73 -1.31
C ILE A 49 10.31 3.87 -2.47
N VAL A 50 9.27 4.32 -3.15
CA VAL A 50 8.64 3.56 -4.21
C VAL A 50 8.59 4.34 -5.51
N LYS A 51 8.37 3.62 -6.61
CA LYS A 51 8.29 4.22 -7.93
C LYS A 51 6.91 4.77 -8.25
N GLU A 52 5.88 4.22 -7.62
CA GLU A 52 4.52 4.69 -7.83
C GLU A 52 4.40 6.12 -7.33
N SER A 53 3.57 6.90 -8.02
CA SER A 53 3.29 8.26 -7.58
C SER A 53 2.38 8.24 -6.37
N ARG A 54 2.33 9.36 -5.65
CA ARG A 54 1.44 9.50 -4.52
C ARG A 54 0.00 9.22 -4.94
N GLN A 55 -0.39 9.68 -6.13
CA GLN A 55 -1.74 9.48 -6.62
C GLN A 55 -2.01 8.01 -6.91
N GLU A 56 -1.01 7.30 -7.43
CA GLU A 56 -1.15 5.86 -7.68
C GLU A 56 -1.32 5.10 -6.38
N ILE A 57 -0.57 5.47 -5.35
CA ILE A 57 -0.71 4.83 -4.04
C ILE A 57 -2.12 5.07 -3.50
N LYS A 58 -2.61 6.30 -3.65
CA LYS A 58 -3.96 6.64 -3.19
C LYS A 58 -5.00 5.76 -3.89
N SER A 59 -4.83 5.55 -5.19
CA SER A 59 -5.76 4.72 -5.94
C SER A 59 -5.70 3.26 -5.52
N LEU A 60 -4.50 2.75 -5.26
CA LEU A 60 -4.34 1.37 -4.81
C LEU A 60 -5.03 1.14 -3.47
N VAL A 61 -4.84 2.06 -2.55
CA VAL A 61 -5.45 1.94 -1.23
C VAL A 61 -6.97 2.07 -1.32
N LYS A 62 -7.43 2.97 -2.16
CA LYS A 62 -8.86 3.15 -2.37
C LYS A 62 -9.51 1.87 -2.91
N SER A 63 -8.88 1.24 -3.89
CA SER A 63 -9.37 0.00 -4.46
C SER A 63 -9.40 -1.11 -3.41
N TYR A 64 -8.35 -1.19 -2.61
CA TYR A 64 -8.29 -2.17 -1.54
C TYR A 64 -9.46 -2.02 -0.58
N ARG A 65 -9.73 -0.78 -0.15
CA ARG A 65 -10.81 -0.54 0.81
C ARG A 65 -12.17 -0.79 0.17
N LYS A 66 -12.31 -0.47 -1.09
CA LYS A 66 -13.55 -0.71 -1.80
C LYS A 66 -13.84 -2.20 -1.89
N ASP A 67 -12.83 -3.00 -2.19
CA ASP A 67 -12.98 -4.44 -2.28
C ASP A 67 -13.37 -5.04 -0.94
N ILE A 68 -12.80 -4.51 0.14
CA ILE A 68 -13.08 -5.01 1.48
C ILE A 68 -14.50 -4.70 1.90
N PHE A 69 -14.99 -3.52 1.58
CA PHE A 69 -16.27 -3.04 2.08
C PHE A 69 -17.40 -3.13 1.06
N ALA A 70 -17.14 -3.60 -0.15
CA ALA A 70 -18.18 -3.78 -1.15
C ALA A 70 -18.90 -5.10 -0.86
N LEU A 71 -20.17 -5.02 -0.61
CA LEU A 71 -20.96 -6.19 -0.28
C LEU A 71 -21.98 -6.50 -1.35
#